data_411136e1a704a8a4c35fd1014ffbd07b
#
_entry.id   411136e1a704a8a4c35fd1014ffbd07b
#
_cell.length_a   1.000
_cell.length_b   1.000
_cell.length_c   1.000
_cell.angle_alpha   90.00
_cell.angle_beta   90.00
_cell.angle_gamma   90.00
#
_symmetry.space_group_name_H-M   'P 1'
#
loop_
_entity.id
_entity.type
_entity.pdbx_description
1 polymer ?
#
loop_
_entity_poly.entity_id
_entity_poly.type
_entity_poly.pdbx_seq_one_letter_code
_entity_poly.pdbx_strand_id
1 'polypeptide(L)'
;MFCRQQVAQLRDALPEIRRRGAELIIVGNGRPEHAIDFRDSEHVESPLYVEPELRAYAAAGLKRGLRSSLSVGVLLRGVRALREGKRQGATMGDPWQQGRVFIIRPGNRVDFSYVGKEAGDHPAVEAIIAALDKIGQKRSAAKRR
;
A
#
# COMPACT_ATOMS: atom_id res chain seq x y z
N MET A 1 -1.27 12.10 -0.61
CA MET A 1 -2.44 12.02 -1.50
C MET A 1 -2.62 10.64 -2.09
N PHE A 2 -1.69 10.11 -2.87
CA PHE A 2 -1.83 8.81 -3.54
C PHE A 2 -1.95 7.62 -2.57
N CYS A 3 -1.15 7.58 -1.50
CA CYS A 3 -1.25 6.52 -0.48
C CYS A 3 -2.61 6.50 0.22
N ARG A 4 -3.25 7.67 0.45
CA ARG A 4 -4.59 7.75 1.04
C ARG A 4 -5.63 7.09 0.16
N GLN A 5 -5.58 7.32 -1.16
CA GLN A 5 -6.50 6.69 -2.11
C GLN A 5 -6.36 5.17 -2.10
N GLN A 6 -5.13 4.64 -2.08
CA GLN A 6 -4.90 3.20 -2.02
C GLN A 6 -5.42 2.60 -0.71
N VAL A 7 -5.15 3.26 0.42
CA VAL A 7 -5.63 2.79 1.73
C VAL A 7 -7.15 2.78 1.77
N ALA A 8 -7.82 3.81 1.24
CA ALA A 8 -9.27 3.84 1.15
C ALA A 8 -9.82 2.67 0.31
N GLN A 9 -9.23 2.41 -0.86
CA GLN A 9 -9.62 1.28 -1.71
C GLN A 9 -9.42 -0.08 -1.02
N LEU A 10 -8.30 -0.26 -0.31
CA LEU A 10 -8.01 -1.51 0.42
C LEU A 10 -8.90 -1.67 1.66
N ARG A 11 -9.24 -0.57 2.35
CA ARG A 11 -10.21 -0.56 3.44
C ARG A 11 -11.59 -1.03 2.94
N ASP A 12 -12.05 -0.50 1.82
CA ASP A 12 -13.34 -0.88 1.24
C ASP A 12 -13.34 -2.35 0.78
N ALA A 13 -12.19 -2.89 0.40
CA ALA A 13 -12.01 -4.30 0.05
C ALA A 13 -11.70 -5.21 1.26
N LEU A 14 -11.59 -4.68 2.47
CA LEU A 14 -11.22 -5.45 3.66
C LEU A 14 -12.11 -6.68 3.93
N PRO A 15 -13.44 -6.61 3.77
CA PRO A 15 -14.29 -7.80 3.90
C PRO A 15 -13.93 -8.91 2.91
N GLU A 16 -13.57 -8.55 1.68
CA GLU A 16 -13.14 -9.48 0.64
C GLU A 16 -11.78 -10.14 0.97
N ILE A 17 -10.85 -9.36 1.51
CA ILE A 17 -9.53 -9.81 1.94
C ILE A 17 -9.69 -10.80 3.11
N ARG A 18 -10.50 -10.44 4.12
CA ARG A 18 -10.76 -11.27 5.31
C ARG A 18 -11.47 -12.59 4.98
N ARG A 19 -12.42 -12.59 4.04
CA ARG A 19 -13.08 -13.82 3.59
C ARG A 19 -12.09 -14.82 2.97
N ARG A 20 -10.97 -14.36 2.45
CA ARG A 20 -9.89 -15.21 1.92
C ARG A 20 -8.87 -15.61 2.97
N GLY A 21 -9.13 -15.33 4.23
CA GLY A 21 -8.25 -15.67 5.35
C GLY A 21 -6.97 -14.83 5.39
N ALA A 22 -7.00 -13.62 4.84
CA ALA A 22 -5.91 -12.66 4.91
C ALA A 22 -6.28 -11.47 5.80
N GLU A 23 -5.27 -10.79 6.33
CA GLU A 23 -5.42 -9.55 7.08
C GLU A 23 -4.62 -8.45 6.41
N LEU A 24 -5.14 -7.24 6.44
CA LEU A 24 -4.45 -6.05 5.93
C LEU A 24 -3.62 -5.43 7.04
N ILE A 25 -2.34 -5.21 6.79
CA ILE A 25 -1.42 -4.46 7.65
C ILE A 25 -0.87 -3.29 6.85
N ILE A 26 -0.89 -2.11 7.45
CA ILE A 26 -0.40 -0.88 6.82
C ILE A 26 0.89 -0.46 7.54
N VAL A 27 1.93 -0.18 6.77
CA VAL A 27 3.20 0.35 7.29
C VAL A 27 3.48 1.70 6.62
N GLY A 28 3.51 2.74 7.43
CA GLY A 28 3.80 4.11 7.01
C GLY A 28 5.22 4.54 7.36
N ASN A 29 5.72 5.56 6.68
CA ASN A 29 7.01 6.19 6.94
C ASN A 29 6.87 7.53 7.68
N GLY A 30 5.68 7.84 8.16
CA GLY A 30 5.39 9.03 8.95
C GLY A 30 5.80 8.89 10.41
N ARG A 31 5.57 9.96 11.19
CA ARG A 31 5.72 9.94 12.64
C ARG A 31 4.47 9.37 13.31
N PRO A 32 4.55 8.90 14.56
CA PRO A 32 3.39 8.35 15.29
C PRO A 32 2.19 9.30 15.34
N GLU A 33 2.41 10.60 15.53
CA GLU A 33 1.36 11.61 15.60
C GLU A 33 0.57 11.66 14.27
N HIS A 34 1.28 11.60 13.15
CA HIS A 34 0.67 11.58 11.82
C HIS A 34 -0.10 10.28 11.56
N ALA A 35 0.30 9.16 12.19
CA ALA A 35 -0.41 7.88 12.05
C ALA A 35 -1.78 7.92 12.72
N ILE A 36 -1.89 8.59 13.87
CA ILE A 36 -3.16 8.76 14.58
C ILE A 36 -4.12 9.58 13.70
N ASP A 37 -3.68 10.75 13.23
CA ASP A 37 -4.48 11.61 12.35
C ASP A 37 -4.91 10.89 11.07
N PHE A 38 -4.00 10.09 10.49
CA PHE A 38 -4.27 9.32 9.29
C PHE A 38 -5.30 8.22 9.54
N ARG A 39 -5.14 7.45 10.61
CA ARG A 39 -6.07 6.39 11.00
C ARG A 39 -7.48 6.96 11.18
N ASP A 40 -7.60 8.07 11.88
CA ASP A 40 -8.88 8.66 12.22
C ASP A 40 -9.53 9.32 10.98
N SER A 41 -8.74 10.04 10.15
CA SER A 41 -9.26 10.68 8.94
C SER A 41 -9.65 9.72 7.83
N GLU A 42 -8.97 8.58 7.72
CA GLU A 42 -9.24 7.56 6.70
C GLU A 42 -10.08 6.39 7.21
N HIS A 43 -10.50 6.44 8.49
CA HIS A 43 -11.27 5.37 9.16
C HIS A 43 -10.61 3.99 9.02
N VAL A 44 -9.30 3.93 9.31
CA VAL A 44 -8.51 2.71 9.18
C VAL A 44 -8.72 1.81 10.39
N GLU A 45 -9.35 0.66 10.19
CA GLU A 45 -9.53 -0.38 11.22
C GLU A 45 -8.37 -1.39 11.26
N SER A 46 -7.61 -1.48 10.19
CA SER A 46 -6.48 -2.40 10.09
C SER A 46 -5.30 -1.94 10.94
N PRO A 47 -4.44 -2.87 11.43
CA PRO A 47 -3.20 -2.51 12.10
C PRO A 47 -2.36 -1.54 11.25
N LEU A 48 -2.02 -0.40 11.84
CA LEU A 48 -1.21 0.64 11.23
C LEU A 48 0.07 0.83 12.05
N TYR A 49 1.19 0.58 11.43
CA TYR A 49 2.52 0.77 12.00
C TYR A 49 3.23 1.92 11.30
N VAL A 50 4.13 2.59 12.01
CA VAL A 50 5.02 3.60 11.44
C VAL A 50 6.47 3.27 11.73
N GLU A 51 7.31 3.50 10.72
CA GLU A 51 8.74 3.26 10.80
C GLU A 51 9.49 4.39 10.08
N PRO A 52 9.75 5.50 10.81
CA PRO A 52 10.38 6.69 10.24
C PRO A 52 11.80 6.46 9.72
N GLU A 53 12.51 5.46 10.25
CA GLU A 53 13.89 5.14 9.87
C GLU A 53 13.99 4.36 8.55
N LEU A 54 12.86 3.98 7.95
CA LEU A 54 12.77 3.30 6.65
C LEU A 54 13.51 1.95 6.59
N ARG A 55 13.77 1.29 7.73
CA ARG A 55 14.43 -0.03 7.77
C ARG A 55 13.57 -1.10 7.13
N ALA A 56 12.26 -1.11 7.41
CA ALA A 56 11.32 -2.02 6.77
C ALA A 56 11.24 -1.77 5.26
N TYR A 57 11.31 -0.52 4.84
CA TYR A 57 11.32 -0.14 3.43
C TYR A 57 12.61 -0.60 2.73
N ALA A 58 13.76 -0.43 3.38
CA ALA A 58 15.04 -0.92 2.87
C ALA A 58 15.07 -2.46 2.76
N ALA A 59 14.60 -3.16 3.80
CA ALA A 59 14.47 -4.62 3.78
C ALA A 59 13.53 -5.11 2.67
N ALA A 60 12.49 -4.34 2.35
CA ALA A 60 11.59 -4.59 1.24
C ALA A 60 12.20 -4.26 -0.14
N GLY A 61 13.44 -3.78 -0.21
CA GLY A 61 14.11 -3.38 -1.44
C GLY A 61 13.54 -2.12 -2.09
N LEU A 62 12.89 -1.25 -1.31
CA LEU A 62 12.31 0.00 -1.78
C LEU A 62 13.41 1.07 -1.90
N LYS A 63 13.49 1.71 -3.06
CA LYS A 63 14.47 2.77 -3.32
C LYS A 63 13.88 4.15 -2.99
N ARG A 64 14.68 5.00 -2.39
CA ARG A 64 14.45 6.45 -2.40
C ARG A 64 14.87 6.99 -3.75
N GLY A 65 14.00 7.71 -4.44
CA GLY A 65 14.40 8.25 -5.73
C GLY A 65 13.67 9.51 -6.16
N LEU A 66 14.42 10.59 -6.34
CA LEU A 66 13.96 11.79 -7.03
C LEU A 66 13.44 11.47 -8.45
N ARG A 67 14.06 10.52 -9.15
CA ARG A 67 13.67 10.15 -10.52
C ARG A 67 12.28 9.55 -10.66
N SER A 68 11.81 8.82 -9.65
CA SER A 68 10.46 8.22 -9.67
C SER A 68 9.35 9.26 -9.47
N SER A 69 9.68 10.42 -8.90
CA SER A 69 8.71 11.46 -8.56
C SER A 69 8.69 12.65 -9.54
N LEU A 70 9.69 12.75 -10.43
CA LEU A 70 9.80 13.81 -11.44
C LEU A 70 9.38 13.38 -12.84
N SER A 71 8.70 12.23 -12.97
CA SER A 71 8.19 11.81 -14.27
C SER A 71 7.03 12.71 -14.73
N VAL A 72 6.93 12.93 -16.03
CA VAL A 72 5.83 13.69 -16.66
C VAL A 72 4.47 13.15 -16.22
N GLY A 73 4.36 11.83 -16.01
CA GLY A 73 3.13 11.19 -15.53
C GLY A 73 2.73 11.60 -14.11
N VAL A 74 3.70 11.85 -13.22
CA VAL A 74 3.42 12.35 -11.85
C VAL A 74 2.95 13.80 -11.91
N LEU A 75 3.59 14.63 -12.75
CA LEU A 75 3.20 16.02 -12.93
C LEU A 75 1.77 16.14 -13.48
N LEU A 76 1.42 15.37 -14.51
CA LEU A 76 0.08 15.36 -15.09
C LEU A 76 -0.98 14.89 -14.09
N ARG A 77 -0.70 13.86 -13.30
CA ARG A 77 -1.60 13.40 -12.22
C ARG A 77 -1.76 14.43 -11.12
N GLY A 78 -0.69 15.14 -10.77
CA GLY A 78 -0.71 16.24 -9.81
C GLY A 78 -1.61 17.38 -10.26
N VAL A 79 -1.48 17.82 -11.52
CA VAL A 79 -2.34 18.86 -12.12
C VAL A 79 -3.80 18.42 -12.17
N ARG A 80 -4.08 17.16 -12.56
CA ARG A 80 -5.43 16.63 -12.58
C ARG A 80 -6.06 16.60 -11.18
N ALA A 81 -5.31 16.17 -10.17
CA ALA A 81 -5.76 16.11 -8.80
C ALA A 81 -6.05 17.50 -8.20
N LEU A 82 -5.27 18.53 -8.58
CA LEU A 82 -5.52 19.91 -8.21
C LEU A 82 -6.80 20.45 -8.87
N ARG A 83 -7.04 20.13 -10.15
CA ARG A 83 -8.28 20.49 -10.85
C ARG A 83 -9.52 19.84 -10.26
N GLU A 84 -9.40 18.64 -9.71
CA GLU A 84 -10.48 17.93 -9.02
C GLU A 84 -10.70 18.43 -7.58
N GLY A 85 -10.06 19.53 -7.18
CA GLY A 85 -10.22 20.14 -5.85
C GLY A 85 -9.66 19.34 -4.69
N LYS A 86 -8.87 18.29 -4.97
CA LYS A 86 -8.23 17.47 -3.95
C LYS A 86 -7.04 18.21 -3.36
N ARG A 87 -7.26 18.86 -2.21
CA ARG A 87 -6.17 19.50 -1.47
C ARG A 87 -5.22 18.47 -0.89
N GLN A 88 -3.93 18.66 -1.14
CA GLN A 88 -2.90 17.89 -0.47
C GLN A 88 -2.85 18.35 0.98
N GLY A 89 -3.20 17.48 1.93
CA GLY A 89 -2.92 17.70 3.34
C GLY A 89 -1.42 17.81 3.59
N ALA A 90 -1.01 18.18 4.81
CA ALA A 90 0.40 18.25 5.19
C ALA A 90 1.14 16.96 4.74
N THR A 91 2.33 17.14 4.15
CA THR A 91 3.15 16.00 3.69
C THR A 91 3.58 15.21 4.92
N MET A 92 3.00 14.02 5.10
CA MET A 92 3.29 13.11 6.20
C MET A 92 4.28 12.06 5.72
N GLY A 93 5.48 12.06 6.29
CA GLY A 93 6.55 11.13 5.92
C GLY A 93 7.37 11.58 4.70
N ASP A 94 8.19 10.68 4.17
CA ASP A 94 9.05 10.94 3.02
C ASP A 94 8.26 10.82 1.70
N PRO A 95 7.99 11.93 1.00
CA PRO A 95 7.20 11.94 -0.24
C PRO A 95 7.91 11.22 -1.41
N TRP A 96 9.20 10.97 -1.28
CA TRP A 96 10.04 10.35 -2.30
C TRP A 96 10.13 8.82 -2.16
N GLN A 97 9.54 8.28 -1.08
CA GLN A 97 9.56 6.85 -0.83
C GLN A 97 8.54 6.11 -1.70
N GLN A 98 9.00 5.11 -2.43
CA GLN A 98 8.14 4.23 -3.22
C GLN A 98 7.23 3.41 -2.30
N GLY A 99 5.98 3.24 -2.72
CA GLY A 99 5.05 2.30 -2.10
C GLY A 99 5.19 0.87 -2.63
N ARG A 100 4.83 -0.11 -1.82
CA ARG A 100 4.81 -1.52 -2.20
C ARG A 100 3.64 -2.24 -1.54
N VAL A 101 3.10 -3.22 -2.25
CA VAL A 101 2.13 -4.16 -1.71
C VAL A 101 2.73 -5.56 -1.74
N PHE A 102 2.60 -6.26 -0.62
CA PHE A 102 3.00 -7.67 -0.49
C PHE A 102 1.82 -8.51 -0.04
N ILE A 103 1.79 -9.77 -0.47
CA ILE A 103 1.05 -10.82 0.22
C ILE A 103 2.09 -11.77 0.81
N ILE A 104 2.09 -11.86 2.14
CA ILE A 104 3.06 -12.64 2.90
C ILE A 104 2.30 -13.74 3.63
N ARG A 105 2.78 -14.98 3.51
CA ARG A 105 2.28 -16.13 4.27
C ARG A 105 3.14 -16.40 5.51
N PRO A 106 2.59 -17.11 6.51
CA PRO A 106 3.37 -17.65 7.62
C PRO A 106 4.67 -18.30 7.14
N GLY A 107 5.77 -18.09 7.87
CA GLY A 107 7.10 -18.52 7.47
C GLY A 107 7.81 -17.56 6.51
N ASN A 108 7.42 -16.28 6.52
CA ASN A 108 8.04 -15.19 5.74
C ASN A 108 8.04 -15.42 4.22
N ARG A 109 7.04 -16.11 3.71
CA ARG A 109 6.92 -16.41 2.27
C ARG A 109 6.16 -15.32 1.55
N VAL A 110 6.83 -14.60 0.68
CA VAL A 110 6.22 -13.58 -0.19
C VAL A 110 5.65 -14.27 -1.43
N ASP A 111 4.33 -14.30 -1.56
CA ASP A 111 3.64 -14.91 -2.70
C ASP A 111 3.20 -13.88 -3.76
N PHE A 112 3.11 -12.63 -3.38
CA PHE A 112 2.82 -11.51 -4.29
C PHE A 112 3.62 -10.30 -3.85
N SER A 113 4.15 -9.57 -4.82
CA SER A 113 4.86 -8.31 -4.61
C SER A 113 4.60 -7.38 -5.77
N TYR A 114 4.12 -6.19 -5.47
CA TYR A 114 3.96 -5.10 -6.42
C TYR A 114 4.74 -3.89 -5.94
N VAL A 115 5.60 -3.36 -6.79
CA VAL A 115 6.38 -2.14 -6.54
C VAL A 115 5.86 -1.05 -7.44
N GLY A 116 5.38 0.04 -6.88
CA GLY A 116 5.01 1.22 -7.66
C GLY A 116 6.23 1.76 -8.42
N LYS A 117 6.10 1.98 -9.71
CA LYS A 117 7.14 2.58 -10.56
C LYS A 117 7.30 4.07 -10.27
N GLU A 118 6.20 4.71 -9.90
CA GLU A 118 6.08 6.14 -9.65
C GLU A 118 5.20 6.41 -8.43
N ALA A 119 5.26 7.64 -7.91
CA ALA A 119 4.33 8.07 -6.87
C ALA A 119 2.88 7.97 -7.37
N GLY A 120 2.03 7.26 -6.62
CA GLY A 120 0.63 7.01 -7.01
C GLY A 120 0.41 5.81 -7.92
N ASP A 121 1.44 5.05 -8.24
CA ASP A 121 1.32 3.78 -8.93
C ASP A 121 1.05 2.66 -7.89
N HIS A 122 -0.15 2.08 -7.95
CA HIS A 122 -0.60 1.03 -7.04
C HIS A 122 -1.23 -0.11 -7.84
N PRO A 123 -1.18 -1.35 -7.33
CA PRO A 123 -1.91 -2.45 -7.94
C PRO A 123 -3.41 -2.19 -7.79
N ALA A 124 -4.18 -2.52 -8.80
CA ALA A 124 -5.62 -2.57 -8.67
C ALA A 124 -6.03 -3.57 -7.57
N VAL A 125 -7.10 -3.27 -6.83
CA VAL A 125 -7.60 -4.15 -5.76
C VAL A 125 -7.92 -5.54 -6.29
N GLU A 126 -8.47 -5.61 -7.50
CA GLU A 126 -8.79 -6.87 -8.19
C GLU A 126 -7.56 -7.76 -8.40
N ALA A 127 -6.39 -7.17 -8.67
CA ALA A 127 -5.14 -7.91 -8.81
C ALA A 127 -4.69 -8.53 -7.48
N ILE A 128 -4.89 -7.81 -6.37
CA ILE A 128 -4.60 -8.31 -5.03
C ILE A 128 -5.55 -9.46 -4.68
N ILE A 129 -6.85 -9.29 -4.93
CA ILE A 129 -7.88 -10.30 -4.69
C ILE A 129 -7.60 -11.57 -5.52
N ALA A 130 -7.30 -11.40 -6.82
CA ALA A 130 -6.94 -12.53 -7.68
C ALA A 130 -5.67 -13.29 -7.20
N ALA A 131 -4.69 -12.56 -6.65
CA ALA A 131 -3.51 -13.18 -6.06
C ALA A 131 -3.87 -14.00 -4.80
N LEU A 132 -4.74 -13.49 -3.95
CA LEU A 132 -5.24 -14.22 -2.77
C LEU A 132 -5.99 -15.48 -3.17
N ASP A 133 -6.83 -15.44 -4.20
CA ASP A 133 -7.56 -16.60 -4.72
C ASP A 133 -6.61 -17.69 -5.21
N LYS A 134 -5.57 -17.32 -5.98
CA LYS A 134 -4.53 -18.27 -6.45
C LYS A 134 -3.78 -18.95 -5.29
N ILE A 135 -3.50 -18.19 -4.22
CA ILE A 135 -2.85 -18.72 -3.01
C ILE A 135 -3.77 -19.73 -2.32
N GLY A 136 -5.06 -19.41 -2.18
CA GLY A 136 -6.07 -20.29 -1.61
C GLY A 136 -6.20 -21.60 -2.36
N GLN A 137 -6.26 -21.54 -3.69
CA GLN A 137 -6.31 -22.74 -4.56
C GLN A 137 -5.08 -23.64 -4.38
N LYS A 138 -3.87 -23.07 -4.36
CA LYS A 138 -2.63 -23.83 -4.13
C LYS A 138 -2.62 -24.53 -2.77
N ARG A 139 -3.14 -23.89 -1.72
CA ARG A 139 -3.25 -24.50 -0.38
C ARG A 139 -4.22 -25.66 -0.37
N SER A 140 -5.38 -25.53 -1.01
CA SER A 140 -6.39 -26.57 -1.10
C SER A 140 -5.87 -27.78 -1.89
N ALA A 141 -5.13 -27.55 -2.97
CA ALA A 141 -4.50 -28.61 -3.76
C ALA A 141 -3.41 -29.36 -2.97
N ALA A 142 -2.60 -28.63 -2.19
CA ALA A 142 -1.53 -29.24 -1.37
C ALA A 142 -2.08 -30.06 -0.19
N LYS A 143 -3.26 -29.72 0.34
CA LYS A 143 -3.89 -30.46 1.46
C LYS A 143 -4.56 -31.79 1.00
N ARG A 144 -4.82 -31.94 -0.29
CA ARG A 144 -5.47 -33.12 -0.89
C ARG A 144 -4.48 -34.23 -1.34
N ARG A 145 -3.18 -33.96 -1.25
CA ARG A 145 -2.09 -34.92 -1.52
C ARG A 145 -1.53 -35.46 -0.23
#